data_d94bdfbec01928584f5a3ad0acabe273
#
_entry.id   d94bdfbec01928584f5a3ad0acabe273
#
_cell.length_a   1.000
_cell.length_b   1.000
_cell.length_c   1.000
_cell.angle_alpha   90.00
_cell.angle_beta   90.00
_cell.angle_gamma   90.00
#
_symmetry.space_group_name_H-M   'P 1'
#
loop_
_entity.id
_entity.type
_entity.pdbx_description
1 polymer ?
#
loop_
_entity_poly.entity_id
_entity_poly.type
_entity_poly.pdbx_seq_one_letter_code
_entity_poly.pdbx_strand_id
1 'polypeptide(L)'
;GSTIYVGLIDDGTGNNGPVTIEILPERPATPDVTVNPYDYNMNSTADMEYSKDGGLTWLPCTEQMNVEDLQGETLLVRIAATEDSFHSESCTVEVPVRGPAPVLTINNDSERMDSTTSMEYYDGESWIPCLDNMSVSNMTGETILVRYSCDGTNPASNAATVVIPTRNALPAFSFDMEAETLVADSTLGQVMQNEAWTDVGTGYNVSDKCGQTLTIRAKFDDTHFASLPETITVPLRGEKPAPIIDKETAAIPNLTGVEYSTDNGLSWNQVPGDGVLDVSDMAGETILIRKDNTDSTFASEPVEVDIYNYAEKPDVALNTKDETINTTTEMDVSSDGIHWTQATEPLNVSTQDGTTIYIRNHGSENEFPSEPVTITIPERRPAPDVTVDNRTETIQPTGGTEYSTDGGKTWQDATDPLKISDLTGETILIRQPATDDEFASAIATVIVPERPDGPVLVLDTENETVNTTTDMEYSTDGGNTWNPAPEPLDVSDLAGTEIQVRYP
;
A
#
# COMPACT_ATOMS: atom_id res chain seq x y z
N GLY A 1 72.20 54.92 65.55
CA GLY A 1 73.45 55.72 65.54
C GLY A 1 74.30 55.50 66.76
N SER A 2 75.45 54.93 66.60
CA SER A 2 76.44 54.82 67.66
C SER A 2 77.60 55.76 67.34
N THR A 3 78.07 56.53 68.38
CA THR A 3 79.23 57.41 68.21
C THR A 3 80.51 56.58 68.47
N ILE A 4 81.42 56.58 67.54
CA ILE A 4 82.70 55.97 67.68
C ILE A 4 83.75 57.05 67.90
N TYR A 5 84.50 56.93 69.05
CA TYR A 5 85.58 57.81 69.30
C TYR A 5 86.89 57.12 68.88
N VAL A 6 87.60 57.69 67.92
CA VAL A 6 88.87 57.18 67.46
C VAL A 6 89.97 58.17 67.94
N GLY A 7 90.81 57.77 68.77
CA GLY A 7 91.99 58.50 69.25
C GLY A 7 93.24 57.74 68.86
N LEU A 8 94.38 58.48 68.60
CA LEU A 8 95.69 57.88 68.41
C LEU A 8 96.15 57.32 69.79
N ILE A 9 96.69 56.09 69.75
CA ILE A 9 97.32 55.51 70.85
C ILE A 9 98.40 56.42 71.34
N ASP A 10 98.45 56.71 72.63
CA ASP A 10 99.46 57.50 73.30
C ASP A 10 100.91 56.81 73.09
N ASP A 11 101.81 57.47 72.39
CA ASP A 11 103.18 57.02 72.16
C ASP A 11 104.09 57.40 73.33
N GLY A 12 103.49 57.93 74.47
CA GLY A 12 104.25 58.32 75.67
C GLY A 12 104.81 59.76 75.58
N THR A 13 104.48 60.55 74.59
CA THR A 13 104.96 61.94 74.47
C THR A 13 103.99 63.00 75.01
N GLY A 14 102.76 62.57 75.52
CA GLY A 14 101.77 63.39 76.19
C GLY A 14 100.99 64.36 75.22
N ASN A 15 101.09 64.23 73.93
CA ASN A 15 100.41 65.14 73.04
C ASN A 15 99.26 64.34 72.29
N ASN A 16 98.12 64.36 72.86
CA ASN A 16 96.93 63.75 72.24
C ASN A 16 96.49 64.62 71.03
N GLY A 17 96.52 64.00 69.81
CA GLY A 17 95.97 64.67 68.66
C GLY A 17 94.47 64.92 68.73
N PRO A 18 93.90 65.70 67.91
CA PRO A 18 92.48 65.97 67.90
C PRO A 18 91.69 64.68 67.63
N VAL A 19 90.68 64.46 68.45
CA VAL A 19 89.72 63.30 68.31
C VAL A 19 88.79 63.64 67.16
N THR A 20 88.75 62.77 66.12
CA THR A 20 87.73 62.83 65.07
C THR A 20 86.52 62.06 65.51
N ILE A 21 85.41 62.68 65.58
CA ILE A 21 84.13 62.07 65.93
C ILE A 21 83.39 61.77 64.58
N GLU A 22 83.16 60.52 64.31
CA GLU A 22 82.35 60.03 63.23
C GLU A 22 81.04 59.48 63.84
N ILE A 23 79.91 59.98 63.44
CA ILE A 23 78.60 59.49 63.84
C ILE A 23 78.21 58.44 62.79
N LEU A 24 78.19 57.19 63.21
CA LEU A 24 77.74 56.13 62.34
C LEU A 24 76.25 56.28 62.02
N PRO A 25 75.91 56.11 60.78
CA PRO A 25 74.50 56.19 60.31
C PRO A 25 73.65 55.17 61.09
N GLU A 26 72.39 55.49 61.22
CA GLU A 26 71.42 54.52 61.72
C GLU A 26 71.07 53.51 60.64
N ARG A 27 70.81 52.26 61.08
CA ARG A 27 70.39 51.22 60.19
C ARG A 27 68.82 51.30 60.06
N PRO A 28 68.23 51.37 58.88
CA PRO A 28 66.80 51.31 58.70
C PRO A 28 66.25 49.99 59.26
N ALA A 29 64.97 49.98 59.59
CA ALA A 29 64.25 48.75 59.97
C ALA A 29 64.20 47.80 58.76
N THR A 30 64.23 46.50 59.07
CA THR A 30 64.02 45.44 58.05
C THR A 30 62.70 45.70 57.31
N PRO A 31 62.70 45.73 55.94
CA PRO A 31 61.47 45.92 55.21
C PRO A 31 60.53 44.73 55.35
N ASP A 32 59.19 44.99 55.38
CA ASP A 32 58.16 43.95 55.30
C ASP A 32 57.68 43.80 53.86
N VAL A 33 58.24 42.76 53.22
CA VAL A 33 58.00 42.55 51.77
C VAL A 33 57.31 41.23 51.59
N THR A 34 56.25 41.28 50.72
CA THR A 34 55.42 40.14 50.34
C THR A 34 55.20 40.16 48.82
N VAL A 35 54.94 39.02 48.21
CA VAL A 35 54.52 38.87 46.80
C VAL A 35 53.01 38.72 46.76
N ASN A 36 52.36 39.54 45.98
CA ASN A 36 50.94 39.41 45.69
C ASN A 36 50.72 38.19 44.77
N PRO A 37 49.98 37.13 45.21
CA PRO A 37 49.82 35.93 44.44
C PRO A 37 48.90 36.09 43.19
N TYR A 38 48.19 37.21 43.06
CA TYR A 38 47.32 37.45 41.89
C TYR A 38 48.09 37.91 40.66
N ASP A 39 49.16 38.76 40.89
CA ASP A 39 49.86 39.41 39.78
C ASP A 39 51.40 39.27 39.86
N TYR A 40 51.89 38.56 40.90
CA TYR A 40 53.33 38.39 41.18
C TYR A 40 54.07 39.71 41.45
N ASN A 41 53.38 40.77 41.77
CA ASN A 41 54.04 42.02 42.17
C ASN A 41 54.49 41.95 43.63
N MET A 42 55.77 42.16 43.84
CA MET A 42 56.36 42.33 45.13
C MET A 42 56.13 43.78 45.58
N ASN A 43 55.71 44.03 46.80
CA ASN A 43 55.47 45.37 47.33
C ASN A 43 56.80 46.09 47.63
N SER A 44 57.74 46.04 46.68
CA SER A 44 59.07 46.70 46.75
C SER A 44 58.98 48.15 46.35
N THR A 45 59.99 48.94 46.79
CA THR A 45 60.18 50.34 46.42
C THR A 45 61.53 50.50 45.75
N ALA A 46 61.77 51.63 45.09
CA ALA A 46 63.01 51.88 44.34
C ALA A 46 64.28 52.07 45.24
N ASP A 47 64.07 52.24 46.53
CA ASP A 47 65.16 52.32 47.55
C ASP A 47 65.53 50.94 48.07
N MET A 48 64.90 49.87 47.64
CA MET A 48 65.21 48.49 47.97
C MET A 48 66.14 47.83 46.97
N GLU A 49 66.79 46.79 47.40
CA GLU A 49 67.60 45.86 46.61
C GLU A 49 67.34 44.44 47.02
N TYR A 50 67.43 43.50 46.04
CA TYR A 50 67.20 42.08 46.28
C TYR A 50 68.39 41.23 45.85
N SER A 51 68.52 40.08 46.47
CA SER A 51 69.51 39.08 46.16
C SER A 51 68.89 37.73 45.91
N LYS A 52 69.36 37.01 44.91
CA LYS A 52 68.98 35.63 44.57
C LYS A 52 69.99 34.59 44.99
N ASP A 53 71.16 35.05 45.46
CA ASP A 53 72.33 34.20 45.71
C ASP A 53 72.74 34.21 47.19
N GLY A 54 71.77 34.45 48.10
CA GLY A 54 72.00 34.44 49.54
C GLY A 54 72.75 35.66 50.05
N GLY A 55 72.71 36.79 49.35
CA GLY A 55 73.31 38.05 49.75
C GLY A 55 74.70 38.28 49.21
N LEU A 56 75.16 37.47 48.29
CA LEU A 56 76.46 37.66 47.65
C LEU A 56 76.44 38.83 46.63
N THR A 57 75.37 38.93 45.86
CA THR A 57 75.11 40.03 44.93
C THR A 57 73.74 40.65 45.17
N TRP A 58 73.62 41.95 45.00
CA TRP A 58 72.42 42.73 45.21
C TRP A 58 72.07 43.52 43.94
N LEU A 59 70.75 43.42 43.53
CA LEU A 59 70.20 44.10 42.38
C LEU A 59 69.12 45.08 42.84
N PRO A 60 69.00 46.24 42.20
CA PRO A 60 67.99 47.24 42.61
C PRO A 60 66.59 46.71 42.37
N CYS A 61 65.67 46.97 43.26
CA CYS A 61 64.25 46.79 43.06
C CYS A 61 63.65 47.95 42.23
N THR A 62 62.63 47.67 41.52
CA THR A 62 61.70 48.69 41.01
C THR A 62 60.51 48.82 41.95
N GLU A 63 59.78 49.88 41.87
CA GLU A 63 58.50 50.01 42.60
C GLU A 63 57.51 48.92 42.14
N GLN A 64 56.93 48.15 43.07
CA GLN A 64 56.06 47.00 42.80
C GLN A 64 56.66 46.07 41.73
N MET A 65 57.91 45.63 42.01
CA MET A 65 58.65 44.77 41.08
C MET A 65 57.87 43.45 40.83
N ASN A 66 57.62 43.15 39.53
CA ASN A 66 57.08 41.84 39.12
C ASN A 66 58.16 40.77 39.23
N VAL A 67 57.85 39.69 39.94
CA VAL A 67 58.77 38.58 40.22
C VAL A 67 58.30 37.26 39.62
N GLU A 68 57.39 37.29 38.60
CA GLU A 68 56.83 36.08 37.99
C GLU A 68 57.92 35.16 37.39
N ASP A 69 58.95 35.73 36.81
CA ASP A 69 60.09 34.98 36.26
C ASP A 69 61.01 34.36 37.33
N LEU A 70 60.76 34.67 38.63
CA LEU A 70 61.55 34.20 39.75
C LEU A 70 60.81 33.16 40.62
N GLN A 71 59.75 32.52 40.02
CA GLN A 71 58.94 31.53 40.75
C GLN A 71 59.82 30.43 41.36
N GLY A 72 59.59 30.14 42.63
CA GLY A 72 60.30 29.15 43.41
C GLY A 72 61.64 29.64 43.98
N GLU A 73 62.05 30.85 43.68
CA GLU A 73 63.26 31.41 44.27
C GLU A 73 62.97 31.98 45.67
N THR A 74 63.97 31.92 46.49
CA THR A 74 64.03 32.59 47.81
C THR A 74 64.83 33.87 47.62
N LEU A 75 64.20 35.00 47.77
CA LEU A 75 64.85 36.31 47.69
C LEU A 75 65.16 36.87 49.06
N LEU A 76 66.34 37.45 49.21
CA LEU A 76 66.63 38.36 50.33
C LEU A 76 66.41 39.80 49.87
N VAL A 77 65.57 40.56 50.58
CA VAL A 77 65.26 41.96 50.25
C VAL A 77 65.63 42.87 51.38
N ARG A 78 66.31 44.01 51.10
CA ARG A 78 66.69 45.01 52.08
C ARG A 78 66.55 46.40 51.48
N ILE A 79 66.52 47.41 52.36
CA ILE A 79 66.70 48.81 52.00
C ILE A 79 68.16 49.03 51.64
N ALA A 80 68.46 49.59 50.49
CA ALA A 80 69.82 49.85 50.05
C ALA A 80 70.51 50.93 50.90
N ALA A 81 71.82 50.87 50.99
CA ALA A 81 72.63 51.88 51.67
C ALA A 81 72.60 53.20 50.91
N THR A 82 72.57 54.33 51.65
CA THR A 82 72.70 55.68 51.09
C THR A 82 73.97 56.34 51.65
N GLU A 83 74.25 57.54 51.27
CA GLU A 83 75.33 58.32 51.82
C GLU A 83 75.17 58.57 53.33
N ASP A 84 73.89 58.60 53.82
CA ASP A 84 73.56 58.93 55.22
C ASP A 84 73.01 57.73 56.01
N SER A 85 72.97 56.51 55.45
CA SER A 85 72.41 55.32 56.11
C SER A 85 73.04 54.05 55.63
N PHE A 86 73.25 53.13 56.61
CA PHE A 86 73.60 51.74 56.23
C PHE A 86 72.41 51.02 55.61
N HIS A 87 72.67 49.94 54.86
CA HIS A 87 71.56 49.05 54.40
C HIS A 87 70.81 48.47 55.62
N SER A 88 69.49 48.11 55.41
CA SER A 88 68.74 47.42 56.46
C SER A 88 69.26 45.96 56.66
N GLU A 89 68.77 45.27 57.67
CA GLU A 89 68.76 43.85 57.69
C GLU A 89 67.81 43.37 56.55
N SER A 90 68.09 42.19 56.01
CA SER A 90 67.27 41.62 54.92
C SER A 90 66.09 40.81 55.49
N CYS A 91 64.93 40.91 54.86
CA CYS A 91 63.85 39.93 55.04
C CYS A 91 63.95 38.86 53.95
N THR A 92 63.37 37.70 54.23
CA THR A 92 63.28 36.59 53.27
C THR A 92 61.91 36.59 52.62
N VAL A 93 61.88 36.54 51.26
CA VAL A 93 60.67 36.52 50.42
C VAL A 93 60.67 35.25 49.60
N GLU A 94 59.72 34.36 49.79
CA GLU A 94 59.51 33.18 48.98
C GLU A 94 58.62 33.59 47.80
N VAL A 95 59.09 33.38 46.56
CA VAL A 95 58.28 33.63 45.39
C VAL A 95 57.41 32.38 45.09
N PRO A 96 56.08 32.49 45.18
CA PRO A 96 55.23 31.32 45.03
C PRO A 96 55.31 30.67 43.66
N VAL A 97 55.21 29.34 43.60
CA VAL A 97 55.19 28.56 42.35
C VAL A 97 53.78 28.27 41.93
N ARG A 98 53.47 28.41 40.64
CA ARG A 98 52.18 27.96 40.07
C ARG A 98 52.00 26.49 40.27
N GLY A 99 50.82 26.08 40.73
CA GLY A 99 50.42 24.69 40.83
C GLY A 99 50.29 24.02 39.44
N PRO A 100 50.20 22.70 39.38
CA PRO A 100 49.95 22.00 38.11
C PRO A 100 48.61 22.40 37.52
N ALA A 101 48.49 22.32 36.18
CA ALA A 101 47.25 22.51 35.45
C ALA A 101 46.20 21.48 35.88
N PRO A 102 44.90 21.84 35.89
CA PRO A 102 43.82 20.87 36.15
C PRO A 102 43.79 19.79 35.08
N VAL A 103 43.41 18.57 35.49
CA VAL A 103 43.08 17.49 34.54
C VAL A 103 41.57 17.48 34.39
N LEU A 104 41.10 17.69 33.18
CA LEU A 104 39.68 17.88 32.87
C LEU A 104 39.21 16.85 31.88
N THR A 105 37.96 16.39 32.04
CA THR A 105 37.22 15.54 31.09
C THR A 105 35.94 16.22 30.67
N ILE A 106 35.47 15.87 29.47
CA ILE A 106 34.16 16.33 28.93
C ILE A 106 33.29 15.10 28.76
N ASN A 107 32.09 15.16 29.32
CA ASN A 107 31.07 14.17 29.08
C ASN A 107 30.27 14.59 27.85
N ASN A 108 30.42 13.84 26.72
CA ASN A 108 29.84 14.16 25.44
C ASN A 108 28.31 14.00 25.41
N ASP A 109 27.75 13.16 26.28
CA ASP A 109 26.30 12.99 26.38
C ASP A 109 25.60 14.20 27.01
N SER A 110 26.17 14.66 28.15
CA SER A 110 25.64 15.81 28.90
C SER A 110 26.20 17.16 28.45
N GLU A 111 27.21 17.17 27.58
CA GLU A 111 27.90 18.36 27.10
C GLU A 111 28.46 19.20 28.28
N ARG A 112 29.05 18.53 29.26
CA ARG A 112 29.58 19.15 30.48
C ARG A 112 31.02 18.80 30.71
N MET A 113 31.80 19.81 31.16
CA MET A 113 33.15 19.66 31.62
C MET A 113 33.13 19.48 33.15
N ASP A 114 33.96 18.60 33.70
CA ASP A 114 34.10 18.31 35.13
C ASP A 114 34.82 19.42 35.89
N SER A 115 34.49 20.67 35.63
CA SER A 115 35.00 21.87 36.28
C SER A 115 34.42 22.06 37.67
N THR A 116 35.11 22.86 38.49
CA THR A 116 34.64 23.29 39.82
C THR A 116 34.67 24.80 39.95
N THR A 117 34.00 25.34 40.98
CA THR A 117 33.99 26.78 41.29
C THR A 117 35.36 27.33 41.73
N SER A 118 36.37 26.47 41.99
CA SER A 118 37.75 26.85 42.21
C SER A 118 38.58 27.05 40.95
N MET A 119 37.94 26.88 39.78
CA MET A 119 38.58 27.03 38.48
C MET A 119 38.02 28.25 37.74
N GLU A 120 38.80 28.70 36.78
CA GLU A 120 38.43 29.76 35.86
C GLU A 120 38.88 29.37 34.45
N TYR A 121 38.10 29.79 33.42
CA TYR A 121 38.45 29.58 32.02
C TYR A 121 38.68 30.93 31.32
N TYR A 122 39.50 30.90 30.30
CA TYR A 122 39.81 32.09 29.48
C TYR A 122 38.90 32.11 28.24
N ASP A 123 38.13 33.20 28.09
CA ASP A 123 37.16 33.39 26.98
C ASP A 123 37.77 34.07 25.76
N GLY A 124 39.04 34.38 25.79
CA GLY A 124 39.79 35.16 24.75
C GLY A 124 40.12 36.60 25.21
N GLU A 125 39.41 37.10 26.23
CA GLU A 125 39.62 38.46 26.75
C GLU A 125 39.98 38.46 28.26
N SER A 126 39.28 37.61 29.03
CA SER A 126 39.42 37.56 30.48
C SER A 126 39.26 36.16 31.06
N TRP A 127 39.73 36.00 32.31
CA TRP A 127 39.51 34.77 33.08
C TRP A 127 38.15 34.85 33.78
N ILE A 128 37.26 33.90 33.45
CA ILE A 128 35.88 33.80 33.97
C ILE A 128 35.77 32.63 34.91
N PRO A 129 35.17 32.80 36.11
CA PRO A 129 34.96 31.68 37.04
C PRO A 129 34.13 30.56 36.40
N CYS A 130 34.59 29.31 36.57
CA CYS A 130 33.81 28.13 36.19
C CYS A 130 32.68 27.89 37.17
N LEU A 131 31.61 27.21 36.69
CA LEU A 131 30.62 26.56 37.53
C LEU A 131 31.01 25.10 37.76
N ASP A 132 30.46 24.48 38.80
CA ASP A 132 30.59 23.03 38.99
C ASP A 132 29.91 22.28 37.82
N ASN A 133 30.65 21.38 37.19
CA ASN A 133 30.21 20.66 36.01
C ASN A 133 29.64 21.62 34.90
N MET A 134 30.45 22.58 34.52
CA MET A 134 30.07 23.66 33.60
C MET A 134 29.58 23.07 32.23
N SER A 135 28.45 23.57 31.73
CA SER A 135 28.03 23.27 30.36
C SER A 135 28.95 23.95 29.33
N VAL A 136 29.38 23.19 28.36
CA VAL A 136 30.20 23.64 27.23
C VAL A 136 29.47 23.54 25.90
N SER A 137 28.14 23.35 25.95
CA SER A 137 27.29 23.17 24.78
C SER A 137 27.32 24.31 23.74
N ASN A 138 27.61 25.52 24.22
CA ASN A 138 27.70 26.72 23.37
C ASN A 138 29.10 27.02 22.85
N MET A 139 30.10 26.22 23.27
CA MET A 139 31.52 26.39 22.92
C MET A 139 32.02 25.30 21.98
N THR A 140 31.10 24.65 21.25
CA THR A 140 31.45 23.50 20.40
C THR A 140 32.51 23.83 19.37
N GLY A 141 33.60 23.04 19.32
CA GLY A 141 34.72 23.23 18.41
C GLY A 141 35.73 24.29 18.86
N GLU A 142 35.54 24.94 20.00
CA GLU A 142 36.45 25.93 20.53
C GLU A 142 37.57 25.26 21.34
N THR A 143 38.68 26.00 21.53
CA THR A 143 39.78 25.61 22.40
C THR A 143 39.84 26.65 23.49
N ILE A 144 39.68 26.25 24.74
CA ILE A 144 39.73 27.12 25.90
C ILE A 144 40.91 26.75 26.80
N LEU A 145 41.38 27.72 27.60
CA LEU A 145 42.34 27.49 28.67
C LEU A 145 41.59 27.45 30.01
N VAL A 146 41.94 26.52 30.86
CA VAL A 146 41.32 26.39 32.17
C VAL A 146 42.41 26.23 33.23
N ARG A 147 42.30 26.93 34.37
CA ARG A 147 43.23 26.85 35.52
C ARG A 147 42.48 26.91 36.83
N TYR A 148 43.13 26.51 37.90
CA TYR A 148 42.66 26.86 39.25
C TYR A 148 42.85 28.37 39.45
N SER A 149 41.87 29.02 40.01
CA SER A 149 41.94 30.46 40.32
C SER A 149 42.86 30.73 41.50
N CYS A 150 43.41 31.92 41.58
CA CYS A 150 44.14 32.37 42.77
C CYS A 150 43.20 32.38 43.99
N ASP A 151 43.63 31.78 45.10
CA ASP A 151 42.84 31.71 46.36
C ASP A 151 43.25 32.75 47.40
N GLY A 152 44.14 33.68 47.03
CA GLY A 152 44.70 34.71 47.93
C GLY A 152 45.95 34.27 48.71
N THR A 153 46.25 32.98 48.68
CA THR A 153 47.47 32.39 49.27
C THR A 153 48.34 31.78 48.16
N ASN A 154 47.71 31.00 47.29
CA ASN A 154 48.37 30.37 46.17
C ASN A 154 48.03 31.10 44.88
N PRO A 155 48.99 31.31 43.98
CA PRO A 155 48.72 31.91 42.67
C PRO A 155 47.88 30.99 41.83
N ALA A 156 47.23 31.54 40.80
CA ALA A 156 46.54 30.74 39.79
C ALA A 156 47.47 29.68 39.19
N SER A 157 46.96 28.46 38.97
CA SER A 157 47.76 27.35 38.46
C SER A 157 48.22 27.56 37.00
N ASN A 158 49.06 26.68 36.49
CA ASN A 158 49.23 26.53 35.07
C ASN A 158 47.92 26.20 34.42
N ALA A 159 47.73 26.67 33.18
CA ALA A 159 46.50 26.41 32.44
C ALA A 159 46.55 25.07 31.66
N ALA A 160 45.46 24.33 31.69
CA ALA A 160 45.19 23.21 30.78
C ALA A 160 44.57 23.75 29.51
N THR A 161 44.97 23.21 28.38
CA THR A 161 44.30 23.43 27.08
C THR A 161 43.20 22.38 26.93
N VAL A 162 41.94 22.83 26.77
CA VAL A 162 40.77 21.96 26.60
C VAL A 162 40.16 22.23 25.23
N VAL A 163 40.12 21.19 24.40
CA VAL A 163 39.44 21.23 23.12
C VAL A 163 38.01 20.74 23.33
N ILE A 164 37.03 21.62 23.05
CA ILE A 164 35.62 21.26 23.19
C ILE A 164 35.21 20.50 21.91
N PRO A 165 34.56 19.31 22.01
CA PRO A 165 34.12 18.55 20.87
C PRO A 165 33.20 19.33 19.94
N THR A 166 33.30 19.09 18.63
CA THR A 166 32.30 19.53 17.67
C THR A 166 31.07 18.64 17.74
N ARG A 167 29.97 19.04 17.11
CA ARG A 167 28.76 18.23 16.99
C ARG A 167 28.87 17.26 15.82
N ASN A 168 28.28 16.08 15.95
CA ASN A 168 28.06 15.18 14.84
C ASN A 168 27.17 15.84 13.78
N ALA A 169 27.41 15.53 12.51
CA ALA A 169 26.47 15.85 11.46
C ALA A 169 25.20 15.03 11.60
N LEU A 170 24.04 15.63 11.28
CA LEU A 170 22.79 14.89 11.21
C LEU A 170 22.89 13.86 10.07
N PRO A 171 22.64 12.56 10.30
CA PRO A 171 22.55 11.56 9.24
C PRO A 171 21.35 11.82 8.34
N ALA A 172 21.37 11.30 7.12
CA ALA A 172 20.18 11.30 6.29
C ALA A 172 19.16 10.29 6.82
N PHE A 173 17.95 10.77 7.05
CA PHE A 173 16.82 9.94 7.45
C PHE A 173 15.86 9.77 6.26
N SER A 174 15.32 8.57 6.11
CA SER A 174 14.31 8.24 5.11
C SER A 174 13.31 7.24 5.67
N PHE A 175 12.19 7.03 4.95
CA PHE A 175 11.22 6.02 5.32
C PHE A 175 11.31 4.85 4.35
N ASP A 176 11.34 3.64 4.90
CA ASP A 176 11.02 2.42 4.17
C ASP A 176 9.49 2.33 4.12
N MET A 177 8.94 2.53 2.91
CA MET A 177 7.49 2.63 2.71
C MET A 177 6.78 1.28 2.81
N GLU A 178 7.49 0.19 2.53
CA GLU A 178 6.95 -1.16 2.62
C GLU A 178 6.98 -1.67 4.07
N ALA A 179 8.12 -1.50 4.73
CA ALA A 179 8.30 -1.91 6.13
C ALA A 179 7.68 -0.92 7.13
N GLU A 180 7.24 0.25 6.69
CA GLU A 180 6.75 1.35 7.54
C GLU A 180 7.72 1.70 8.67
N THR A 181 9.00 1.86 8.32
CA THR A 181 10.05 2.16 9.29
C THR A 181 10.82 3.42 8.91
N LEU A 182 11.21 4.19 9.93
CA LEU A 182 12.21 5.25 9.79
C LEU A 182 13.60 4.62 9.81
N VAL A 183 14.40 4.91 8.82
CA VAL A 183 15.80 4.44 8.71
C VAL A 183 16.76 5.62 8.64
N ALA A 184 18.00 5.41 9.09
CA ALA A 184 19.08 6.38 8.99
C ALA A 184 20.25 5.76 8.23
N ASP A 185 20.99 6.56 7.46
CA ASP A 185 22.18 6.14 6.70
C ASP A 185 23.41 5.88 7.60
N SER A 186 23.25 6.09 8.91
CA SER A 186 24.29 5.91 9.93
C SER A 186 23.73 5.27 11.20
N THR A 187 24.55 4.49 11.88
CA THR A 187 24.24 3.91 13.19
C THR A 187 24.11 4.95 14.32
N LEU A 188 24.41 6.21 14.03
CA LEU A 188 24.25 7.32 14.97
C LEU A 188 22.84 7.90 15.01
N GLY A 189 21.95 7.50 14.09
CA GLY A 189 20.57 8.00 14.02
C GLY A 189 19.76 7.67 15.27
N GLN A 190 19.15 8.70 15.88
CA GLN A 190 18.24 8.59 17.01
C GLN A 190 16.92 9.32 16.73
N VAL A 191 15.85 8.80 17.34
CA VAL A 191 14.53 9.41 17.38
C VAL A 191 14.10 9.62 18.82
N MET A 192 13.38 10.71 19.11
CA MET A 192 12.84 10.97 20.43
C MET A 192 11.53 10.21 20.62
N GLN A 193 11.46 9.42 21.69
CA GLN A 193 10.28 8.69 22.12
C GLN A 193 10.10 8.87 23.63
N ASN A 194 8.94 9.31 24.07
CA ASN A 194 8.61 9.49 25.49
C ASN A 194 9.69 10.28 26.27
N GLU A 195 10.13 11.38 25.69
CA GLU A 195 11.18 12.26 26.27
C GLU A 195 12.58 11.63 26.37
N ALA A 196 12.79 10.47 25.77
CA ALA A 196 14.07 9.78 25.70
C ALA A 196 14.52 9.54 24.25
N TRP A 197 15.82 9.54 24.02
CA TRP A 197 16.40 9.25 22.72
C TRP A 197 16.56 7.74 22.52
N THR A 198 16.06 7.23 21.41
CA THR A 198 16.13 5.81 21.03
C THR A 198 16.87 5.68 19.71
N ASP A 199 17.81 4.73 19.62
CA ASP A 199 18.51 4.45 18.37
C ASP A 199 17.56 3.93 17.31
N VAL A 200 17.65 4.46 16.10
CA VAL A 200 16.85 4.02 14.96
C VAL A 200 17.21 2.60 14.52
N GLY A 201 18.49 2.21 14.68
CA GLY A 201 18.98 0.86 14.38
C GLY A 201 18.80 0.49 12.91
N THR A 202 18.28 -0.72 12.65
CA THR A 202 17.94 -1.21 11.30
C THR A 202 16.60 -0.72 10.78
N GLY A 203 15.80 -0.06 11.63
CA GLY A 203 14.50 0.51 11.30
C GLY A 203 13.65 0.73 12.56
N TYR A 204 13.18 1.96 12.74
CA TYR A 204 12.27 2.33 13.81
C TYR A 204 10.84 2.30 13.29
N ASN A 205 9.99 1.43 13.84
CA ASN A 205 8.60 1.28 13.39
C ASN A 205 7.79 2.57 13.60
N VAL A 206 7.13 3.02 12.54
CA VAL A 206 6.31 4.24 12.52
C VAL A 206 4.88 4.00 12.03
N SER A 207 4.47 2.73 11.91
CA SER A 207 3.16 2.35 11.39
C SER A 207 1.97 2.97 12.12
N ASP A 208 2.12 3.22 13.43
CA ASP A 208 1.14 3.87 14.31
C ASP A 208 1.29 5.40 14.40
N LYS A 209 2.22 6.00 13.65
CA LYS A 209 2.60 7.42 13.74
C LYS A 209 2.35 8.21 12.47
N CYS A 210 1.55 7.67 11.54
CA CYS A 210 1.26 8.32 10.26
C CYS A 210 0.82 9.78 10.45
N GLY A 211 1.45 10.69 9.71
CA GLY A 211 1.19 12.13 9.77
C GLY A 211 1.75 12.85 11.01
N GLN A 212 2.37 12.15 11.96
CA GLN A 212 2.99 12.77 13.13
C GLN A 212 4.38 13.31 12.78
N THR A 213 4.81 14.30 13.56
CA THR A 213 6.17 14.84 13.47
C THR A 213 7.04 14.18 14.53
N LEU A 214 8.16 13.61 14.12
CA LEU A 214 9.17 13.01 14.97
C LEU A 214 10.35 13.96 15.09
N THR A 215 10.99 13.98 16.28
CA THR A 215 12.25 14.68 16.50
C THR A 215 13.40 13.70 16.36
N ILE A 216 14.40 14.05 15.57
CA ILE A 216 15.54 13.21 15.19
C ILE A 216 16.86 13.91 15.47
N ARG A 217 17.91 13.15 15.69
CA ARG A 217 19.29 13.65 15.84
C ARG A 217 20.33 12.55 15.51
N ALA A 218 21.59 12.96 15.38
CA ALA A 218 22.72 12.05 15.57
C ALA A 218 23.02 11.94 17.07
N LYS A 219 23.27 10.76 17.60
CA LYS A 219 23.77 10.58 18.96
C LYS A 219 25.22 11.08 19.09
N PHE A 220 25.67 11.36 20.31
CA PHE A 220 27.08 11.61 20.61
C PHE A 220 27.93 10.36 20.38
N ASP A 221 29.24 10.58 20.21
CA ASP A 221 30.25 9.53 20.20
C ASP A 221 31.45 9.93 21.11
N ASP A 222 32.52 9.17 21.07
CA ASP A 222 33.69 9.42 21.89
C ASP A 222 34.41 10.74 21.57
N THR A 223 34.15 11.35 20.39
CA THR A 223 34.86 12.50 19.88
C THR A 223 33.95 13.69 19.54
N HIS A 224 32.65 13.51 19.55
CA HIS A 224 31.67 14.54 19.16
C HIS A 224 30.46 14.55 20.08
N PHE A 225 29.87 15.73 20.24
CA PHE A 225 28.55 15.89 20.82
C PHE A 225 27.46 15.39 19.88
N ALA A 226 26.24 15.16 20.41
CA ALA A 226 25.07 14.91 19.58
C ALA A 226 24.81 16.05 18.61
N SER A 227 24.23 15.79 17.44
CA SER A 227 23.75 16.85 16.56
C SER A 227 22.66 17.69 17.24
N LEU A 228 22.40 18.87 16.73
CA LEU A 228 21.17 19.56 17.07
C LEU A 228 19.98 18.73 16.57
N PRO A 229 18.87 18.70 17.33
CA PRO A 229 17.68 17.98 16.89
C PRO A 229 16.99 18.69 15.75
N GLU A 230 16.45 17.89 14.79
CA GLU A 230 15.59 18.34 13.71
C GLU A 230 14.27 17.55 13.75
N THR A 231 13.36 17.88 12.86
CA THR A 231 12.05 17.23 12.78
C THR A 231 11.82 16.62 11.39
N ILE A 232 11.17 15.43 11.38
CA ILE A 232 10.73 14.76 10.17
C ILE A 232 9.27 14.36 10.32
N THR A 233 8.47 14.53 9.27
CA THR A 233 7.05 14.14 9.29
C THR A 233 6.88 12.75 8.71
N VAL A 234 6.23 11.87 9.45
CA VAL A 234 5.91 10.51 9.02
C VAL A 234 4.89 10.58 7.87
N PRO A 235 5.08 9.84 6.77
CA PRO A 235 4.12 9.79 5.68
C PRO A 235 2.70 9.44 6.15
N LEU A 236 1.70 9.96 5.44
CA LEU A 236 0.31 9.56 5.65
C LEU A 236 0.06 8.19 5.02
N ARG A 237 -0.98 7.51 5.47
CA ARG A 237 -1.51 6.35 4.77
C ARG A 237 -2.35 6.76 3.57
N GLY A 238 -2.35 5.94 2.52
CA GLY A 238 -3.28 6.05 1.41
C GLY A 238 -4.74 5.95 1.88
N GLU A 239 -5.66 6.49 1.10
CA GLU A 239 -7.09 6.31 1.34
C GLU A 239 -7.48 4.85 1.09
N LYS A 240 -8.40 4.31 1.92
CA LYS A 240 -8.93 2.95 1.73
C LYS A 240 -9.62 2.83 0.37
N PRO A 241 -9.38 1.75 -0.39
CA PRO A 241 -10.14 1.48 -1.60
C PRO A 241 -11.61 1.18 -1.25
N ALA A 242 -12.50 1.40 -2.23
CA ALA A 242 -13.91 1.03 -2.13
C ALA A 242 -14.25 0.05 -3.27
N PRO A 243 -13.84 -1.22 -3.17
CA PRO A 243 -14.06 -2.21 -4.21
C PRO A 243 -15.55 -2.52 -4.35
N ILE A 244 -16.00 -2.69 -5.59
CA ILE A 244 -17.36 -3.12 -5.93
C ILE A 244 -17.23 -4.33 -6.86
N ILE A 245 -17.85 -5.45 -6.47
CA ILE A 245 -17.86 -6.66 -7.28
C ILE A 245 -18.83 -6.48 -8.44
N ASP A 246 -18.35 -6.66 -9.66
CA ASP A 246 -19.19 -6.87 -10.84
C ASP A 246 -19.55 -8.35 -10.91
N LYS A 247 -20.78 -8.68 -10.55
CA LYS A 247 -21.25 -10.06 -10.48
C LYS A 247 -21.42 -10.73 -11.84
N GLU A 248 -21.62 -9.95 -12.92
CA GLU A 248 -21.78 -10.52 -14.26
C GLU A 248 -20.47 -11.06 -14.81
N THR A 249 -19.37 -10.40 -14.46
CA THR A 249 -18.02 -10.77 -14.92
C THR A 249 -17.20 -11.50 -13.84
N ALA A 250 -17.74 -11.65 -12.62
CA ALA A 250 -17.01 -12.15 -11.46
C ALA A 250 -15.65 -11.45 -11.28
N ALA A 251 -15.65 -10.11 -11.33
CA ALA A 251 -14.44 -9.30 -11.26
C ALA A 251 -14.66 -8.05 -10.40
N ILE A 252 -13.57 -7.47 -9.91
CA ILE A 252 -13.57 -6.18 -9.22
C ILE A 252 -12.81 -5.17 -10.09
N PRO A 253 -13.50 -4.24 -10.76
CA PRO A 253 -12.87 -3.22 -11.60
C PRO A 253 -12.35 -2.02 -10.78
N ASN A 254 -11.61 -1.12 -11.47
CA ASN A 254 -11.12 0.15 -10.94
C ASN A 254 -10.14 0.04 -9.77
N LEU A 255 -9.31 -1.00 -9.76
CA LEU A 255 -8.32 -1.27 -8.74
C LEU A 255 -6.88 -0.88 -9.16
N THR A 256 -6.70 0.23 -9.87
CA THR A 256 -5.35 0.69 -10.28
C THR A 256 -4.52 1.11 -9.05
N GLY A 257 -3.28 0.61 -8.95
CA GLY A 257 -2.39 0.88 -7.81
C GLY A 257 -2.89 0.27 -6.51
N VAL A 258 -3.47 -0.92 -6.62
CA VAL A 258 -4.08 -1.68 -5.53
C VAL A 258 -3.46 -3.07 -5.51
N GLU A 259 -3.29 -3.62 -4.34
CA GLU A 259 -2.87 -4.99 -4.11
C GLU A 259 -3.90 -5.75 -3.27
N TYR A 260 -3.91 -7.06 -3.43
CA TYR A 260 -4.84 -7.94 -2.73
C TYR A 260 -4.09 -9.09 -2.04
N SER A 261 -4.71 -9.63 -1.00
CA SER A 261 -4.23 -10.76 -0.22
C SER A 261 -5.33 -11.81 -0.05
N THR A 262 -4.99 -13.07 -0.28
CA THR A 262 -5.87 -14.24 -0.03
C THR A 262 -5.45 -15.03 1.21
N ASP A 263 -4.42 -14.57 1.93
CA ASP A 263 -3.84 -15.23 3.10
C ASP A 263 -3.89 -14.36 4.36
N ASN A 264 -4.92 -13.51 4.45
CA ASN A 264 -5.17 -12.61 5.58
C ASN A 264 -4.02 -11.60 5.82
N GLY A 265 -3.42 -11.08 4.74
CA GLY A 265 -2.41 -10.02 4.79
C GLY A 265 -0.98 -10.50 5.03
N LEU A 266 -0.72 -11.81 4.99
CA LEU A 266 0.64 -12.35 5.12
C LEU A 266 1.46 -12.08 3.86
N SER A 267 0.84 -12.14 2.69
CA SER A 267 1.43 -11.75 1.41
C SER A 267 0.45 -10.92 0.58
N TRP A 268 1.00 -10.08 -0.29
CA TRP A 268 0.24 -9.17 -1.13
C TRP A 268 0.61 -9.35 -2.60
N ASN A 269 -0.39 -9.36 -3.46
CA ASN A 269 -0.26 -9.50 -4.90
C ASN A 269 -0.77 -8.23 -5.58
N GLN A 270 -0.06 -7.76 -6.59
CA GLN A 270 -0.50 -6.62 -7.38
C GLN A 270 -1.71 -6.98 -8.24
N VAL A 271 -2.71 -6.11 -8.27
CA VAL A 271 -3.79 -6.21 -9.25
C VAL A 271 -3.22 -5.97 -10.65
N PRO A 272 -3.67 -6.71 -11.70
CA PRO A 272 -3.21 -6.50 -13.07
C PRO A 272 -3.26 -5.03 -13.52
N GLY A 273 -2.39 -4.65 -14.46
CA GLY A 273 -2.19 -3.25 -14.85
C GLY A 273 -3.41 -2.57 -15.51
N ASP A 274 -4.43 -3.35 -15.92
CA ASP A 274 -5.73 -2.85 -16.39
C ASP A 274 -6.67 -2.45 -15.23
N GLY A 275 -6.26 -2.73 -13.98
CA GLY A 275 -7.04 -2.41 -12.79
C GLY A 275 -8.25 -3.30 -12.56
N VAL A 276 -8.30 -4.49 -13.14
CA VAL A 276 -9.38 -5.47 -12.98
C VAL A 276 -8.85 -6.71 -12.25
N LEU A 277 -9.45 -7.05 -11.13
CA LEU A 277 -9.17 -8.29 -10.41
C LEU A 277 -10.24 -9.32 -10.74
N ASP A 278 -9.86 -10.38 -11.45
CA ASP A 278 -10.69 -11.57 -11.65
C ASP A 278 -10.80 -12.33 -10.32
N VAL A 279 -12.02 -12.55 -9.84
CA VAL A 279 -12.30 -13.25 -8.59
C VAL A 279 -13.13 -14.53 -8.82
N SER A 280 -13.25 -14.98 -10.07
CA SER A 280 -14.04 -16.16 -10.45
C SER A 280 -13.60 -17.43 -9.73
N ASP A 281 -12.29 -17.61 -9.52
CA ASP A 281 -11.71 -18.76 -8.81
C ASP A 281 -11.69 -18.60 -7.28
N MET A 282 -12.13 -17.44 -6.77
CA MET A 282 -12.12 -17.11 -5.33
C MET A 282 -13.54 -17.13 -4.71
N ALA A 283 -14.50 -17.72 -5.40
CA ALA A 283 -15.90 -17.73 -4.95
C ALA A 283 -16.06 -18.31 -3.53
N GLY A 284 -16.70 -17.54 -2.65
CA GLY A 284 -16.90 -17.88 -1.24
C GLY A 284 -15.71 -17.60 -0.32
N GLU A 285 -14.62 -17.04 -0.83
CA GLU A 285 -13.48 -16.62 -0.02
C GLU A 285 -13.62 -15.16 0.44
N THR A 286 -12.91 -14.81 1.51
CA THR A 286 -12.74 -13.43 1.94
C THR A 286 -11.33 -12.99 1.57
N ILE A 287 -11.19 -11.91 0.83
CA ILE A 287 -9.90 -11.33 0.46
C ILE A 287 -9.71 -9.96 1.11
N LEU A 288 -8.46 -9.55 1.28
CA LEU A 288 -8.12 -8.20 1.69
C LEU A 288 -7.67 -7.41 0.46
N ILE A 289 -8.09 -6.14 0.39
CA ILE A 289 -7.68 -5.22 -0.69
C ILE A 289 -7.18 -3.93 -0.04
N ARG A 290 -6.01 -3.43 -0.46
CA ARG A 290 -5.46 -2.14 -0.03
C ARG A 290 -4.83 -1.39 -1.20
N LYS A 291 -4.74 -0.07 -1.09
CA LYS A 291 -3.86 0.69 -1.98
C LYS A 291 -2.42 0.43 -1.62
N ASP A 292 -1.60 0.26 -2.63
CA ASP A 292 -0.17 0.11 -2.51
C ASP A 292 0.48 1.38 -1.95
N ASN A 293 1.68 1.25 -1.38
CA ASN A 293 2.48 2.39 -0.98
C ASN A 293 2.97 3.18 -2.22
N THR A 294 3.35 4.42 -1.98
CA THR A 294 3.95 5.29 -2.98
C THR A 294 5.24 5.90 -2.42
N ASP A 295 5.95 6.70 -3.19
CA ASP A 295 7.13 7.43 -2.70
C ASP A 295 6.80 8.42 -1.55
N SER A 296 5.52 8.71 -1.30
CA SER A 296 5.09 9.74 -0.34
C SER A 296 4.01 9.28 0.65
N THR A 297 3.44 8.11 0.47
CA THR A 297 2.39 7.57 1.35
C THR A 297 2.63 6.10 1.63
N PHE A 298 2.34 5.67 2.86
CA PHE A 298 2.27 4.24 3.19
C PHE A 298 1.05 3.59 2.54
N ALA A 299 1.07 2.26 2.45
CA ALA A 299 -0.09 1.51 2.01
C ALA A 299 -1.33 1.86 2.86
N SER A 300 -2.52 1.80 2.24
CA SER A 300 -3.75 2.05 2.99
C SER A 300 -4.03 0.94 3.99
N GLU A 301 -4.92 1.23 4.94
CA GLU A 301 -5.55 0.14 5.71
C GLU A 301 -6.31 -0.77 4.73
N PRO A 302 -6.27 -2.09 4.93
CA PRO A 302 -7.00 -3.02 4.08
C PRO A 302 -8.50 -2.94 4.27
N VAL A 303 -9.23 -3.37 3.25
CA VAL A 303 -10.68 -3.60 3.26
C VAL A 303 -10.93 -5.08 3.03
N GLU A 304 -11.74 -5.68 3.86
CA GLU A 304 -12.23 -7.05 3.66
C GLU A 304 -13.32 -7.06 2.60
N VAL A 305 -13.24 -8.02 1.68
CA VAL A 305 -14.20 -8.23 0.60
C VAL A 305 -14.58 -9.70 0.58
N ASP A 306 -15.83 -9.97 0.88
CA ASP A 306 -16.40 -11.31 0.78
C ASP A 306 -16.79 -11.55 -0.68
N ILE A 307 -16.14 -12.52 -1.33
CA ILE A 307 -16.41 -12.89 -2.71
C ILE A 307 -17.65 -13.77 -2.74
N TYR A 308 -18.57 -13.45 -3.65
CA TYR A 308 -19.84 -14.16 -3.79
C TYR A 308 -19.65 -15.63 -4.18
N ASN A 309 -20.53 -16.49 -3.73
CA ASN A 309 -20.64 -17.84 -4.25
C ASN A 309 -21.36 -17.81 -5.62
N TYR A 310 -21.20 -18.87 -6.40
CA TYR A 310 -22.02 -19.11 -7.59
C TYR A 310 -23.38 -19.66 -7.19
N ALA A 311 -24.44 -19.21 -7.86
CA ALA A 311 -25.76 -19.83 -7.74
C ALA A 311 -25.70 -21.30 -8.19
N GLU A 312 -26.65 -22.11 -7.74
CA GLU A 312 -26.77 -23.49 -8.18
C GLU A 312 -27.13 -23.57 -9.66
N LYS A 313 -26.67 -24.59 -10.38
CA LYS A 313 -27.04 -24.81 -11.78
C LYS A 313 -28.56 -25.05 -11.89
N PRO A 314 -29.22 -24.50 -12.95
CA PRO A 314 -30.63 -24.76 -13.14
C PRO A 314 -30.91 -26.20 -13.53
N ASP A 315 -32.04 -26.73 -13.06
CA ASP A 315 -32.57 -28.03 -13.49
C ASP A 315 -33.61 -27.80 -14.61
N VAL A 316 -33.11 -27.85 -15.84
CA VAL A 316 -33.91 -27.57 -17.04
C VAL A 316 -33.92 -28.74 -18.00
N ALA A 317 -35.07 -28.95 -18.63
CA ALA A 317 -35.31 -30.02 -19.60
C ALA A 317 -36.10 -29.50 -20.80
N LEU A 318 -35.79 -30.06 -21.98
CA LEU A 318 -36.52 -29.81 -23.19
C LEU A 318 -37.80 -30.68 -23.24
N ASN A 319 -38.97 -30.06 -23.42
CA ASN A 319 -40.20 -30.75 -23.73
C ASN A 319 -40.38 -30.68 -25.28
N THR A 320 -40.12 -31.79 -25.95
CA THR A 320 -40.17 -31.91 -27.40
C THR A 320 -41.60 -31.84 -27.98
N LYS A 321 -42.59 -32.16 -27.14
CA LYS A 321 -44.02 -32.13 -27.57
C LYS A 321 -44.58 -30.72 -27.62
N ASP A 322 -44.22 -29.92 -26.60
CA ASP A 322 -44.65 -28.53 -26.48
C ASP A 322 -43.65 -27.55 -27.10
N GLU A 323 -42.50 -28.09 -27.49
CA GLU A 323 -41.36 -27.31 -28.04
C GLU A 323 -40.93 -26.20 -27.08
N THR A 324 -40.79 -26.51 -25.80
CA THR A 324 -40.46 -25.58 -24.72
C THR A 324 -39.39 -26.13 -23.80
N ILE A 325 -38.67 -25.23 -23.14
CA ILE A 325 -37.80 -25.55 -22.02
C ILE A 325 -38.44 -25.00 -20.72
N ASN A 326 -38.40 -25.77 -19.65
CA ASN A 326 -38.98 -25.40 -18.35
C ASN A 326 -38.15 -24.36 -17.60
N THR A 327 -37.92 -23.22 -18.20
CA THR A 327 -37.27 -22.06 -17.62
C THR A 327 -38.20 -21.27 -16.69
N THR A 328 -37.58 -20.46 -15.82
CA THR A 328 -38.28 -19.47 -14.98
C THR A 328 -37.72 -18.06 -15.25
N THR A 329 -38.38 -17.04 -14.74
CA THR A 329 -37.91 -15.64 -14.85
C THR A 329 -36.66 -15.33 -14.02
N GLU A 330 -36.19 -16.28 -13.18
CA GLU A 330 -34.92 -16.19 -12.43
C GLU A 330 -33.74 -16.80 -13.19
N MET A 331 -33.97 -17.16 -14.44
CA MET A 331 -32.96 -17.70 -15.36
C MET A 331 -32.65 -16.74 -16.50
N ASP A 332 -31.44 -16.83 -16.99
CA ASP A 332 -30.99 -16.17 -18.21
C ASP A 332 -30.73 -17.19 -19.30
N VAL A 333 -30.97 -16.78 -20.54
CA VAL A 333 -30.72 -17.59 -21.74
C VAL A 333 -29.74 -16.88 -22.68
N SER A 334 -28.93 -17.66 -23.35
CA SER A 334 -27.96 -17.18 -24.33
C SER A 334 -27.88 -18.17 -25.51
N SER A 335 -27.66 -17.65 -26.72
CA SER A 335 -27.33 -18.44 -27.89
C SER A 335 -25.85 -18.58 -28.15
N ASP A 336 -25.00 -17.77 -27.52
CA ASP A 336 -23.55 -17.72 -27.71
C ASP A 336 -22.73 -17.96 -26.43
N GLY A 337 -23.42 -18.06 -25.29
CA GLY A 337 -22.77 -18.20 -23.96
C GLY A 337 -22.15 -16.91 -23.41
N ILE A 338 -22.28 -15.79 -24.13
CA ILE A 338 -21.66 -14.51 -23.78
C ILE A 338 -22.72 -13.44 -23.49
N HIS A 339 -23.70 -13.31 -24.36
CA HIS A 339 -24.77 -12.32 -24.21
C HIS A 339 -26.01 -12.99 -23.62
N TRP A 340 -26.42 -12.52 -22.46
CA TRP A 340 -27.46 -13.12 -21.65
C TRP A 340 -28.70 -12.25 -21.64
N THR A 341 -29.86 -12.87 -21.70
CA THR A 341 -31.17 -12.21 -21.58
C THR A 341 -32.06 -13.03 -20.64
N GLN A 342 -32.92 -12.35 -19.90
CA GLN A 342 -33.87 -13.02 -19.01
C GLN A 342 -34.75 -14.00 -19.76
N ALA A 343 -34.91 -15.20 -19.25
CA ALA A 343 -35.75 -16.23 -19.83
C ALA A 343 -37.26 -15.91 -19.68
N THR A 344 -38.06 -16.41 -20.63
CA THR A 344 -39.53 -16.48 -20.47
C THR A 344 -39.90 -17.75 -19.69
N GLU A 345 -41.08 -17.83 -19.16
CA GLU A 345 -41.61 -18.98 -18.43
C GLU A 345 -42.85 -19.58 -19.12
N PRO A 346 -42.79 -20.75 -19.80
CA PRO A 346 -41.54 -21.44 -20.23
C PRO A 346 -40.89 -20.75 -21.45
N LEU A 347 -39.65 -21.14 -21.80
CA LEU A 347 -38.97 -20.68 -23.01
C LEU A 347 -39.48 -21.48 -24.22
N ASN A 348 -40.11 -20.81 -25.20
CA ASN A 348 -40.50 -21.42 -26.48
C ASN A 348 -39.28 -21.52 -27.40
N VAL A 349 -39.04 -22.72 -27.95
CA VAL A 349 -37.90 -23.02 -28.83
C VAL A 349 -38.32 -23.56 -30.20
N SER A 350 -39.62 -23.39 -30.55
CA SER A 350 -40.21 -23.95 -31.79
C SER A 350 -39.59 -23.44 -33.11
N THR A 351 -38.85 -22.34 -33.06
CA THR A 351 -38.13 -21.73 -34.21
C THR A 351 -36.60 -21.82 -34.12
N GLN A 352 -36.10 -22.63 -33.18
CA GLN A 352 -34.65 -22.71 -32.88
C GLN A 352 -34.05 -24.08 -33.17
N ASP A 353 -34.69 -24.83 -34.06
CA ASP A 353 -34.27 -26.19 -34.44
C ASP A 353 -32.79 -26.22 -34.85
N GLY A 354 -32.05 -27.25 -34.39
CA GLY A 354 -30.62 -27.46 -34.66
C GLY A 354 -29.69 -26.49 -33.95
N THR A 355 -30.17 -25.63 -33.04
CA THR A 355 -29.37 -24.67 -32.32
C THR A 355 -28.99 -25.18 -30.92
N THR A 356 -28.02 -24.51 -30.34
CA THR A 356 -27.61 -24.75 -28.93
C THR A 356 -28.01 -23.54 -28.09
N ILE A 357 -28.61 -23.78 -26.94
CA ILE A 357 -29.02 -22.77 -25.98
C ILE A 357 -28.30 -22.99 -24.68
N TYR A 358 -27.79 -21.92 -24.09
CA TYR A 358 -27.18 -21.89 -22.79
C TYR A 358 -28.17 -21.28 -21.79
N ILE A 359 -28.33 -21.88 -20.64
CA ILE A 359 -29.26 -21.45 -19.58
C ILE A 359 -28.54 -21.45 -18.25
N ARG A 360 -28.63 -20.34 -17.50
CA ARG A 360 -28.05 -20.22 -16.16
C ARG A 360 -29.08 -19.60 -15.21
N ASN A 361 -28.93 -19.84 -13.91
CA ASN A 361 -29.57 -19.00 -12.92
C ASN A 361 -28.82 -17.66 -12.85
N HIS A 362 -29.51 -16.53 -12.81
CA HIS A 362 -28.87 -15.21 -12.82
C HIS A 362 -28.25 -14.82 -11.45
N GLY A 363 -28.38 -15.68 -10.40
CA GLY A 363 -27.89 -15.41 -9.06
C GLY A 363 -28.74 -14.38 -8.30
N SER A 364 -28.56 -14.31 -7.01
CA SER A 364 -29.18 -13.31 -6.14
C SER A 364 -28.35 -12.01 -6.08
N GLU A 365 -28.69 -11.12 -5.15
CA GLU A 365 -27.94 -9.89 -4.93
C GLU A 365 -26.46 -10.16 -4.52
N ASN A 366 -26.24 -11.28 -3.79
CA ASN A 366 -24.93 -11.65 -3.27
C ASN A 366 -24.44 -13.01 -3.81
N GLU A 367 -24.83 -13.35 -5.04
CA GLU A 367 -24.38 -14.54 -5.73
C GLU A 367 -23.99 -14.21 -7.18
N PHE A 368 -22.95 -14.84 -7.67
CA PHE A 368 -22.65 -14.86 -9.10
C PHE A 368 -23.67 -15.70 -9.87
N PRO A 369 -23.92 -15.41 -11.15
CA PRO A 369 -24.68 -16.30 -12.01
C PRO A 369 -24.11 -17.72 -11.97
N SER A 370 -24.98 -18.74 -12.11
CA SER A 370 -24.52 -20.13 -12.12
C SER A 370 -23.69 -20.44 -13.36
N GLU A 371 -22.95 -21.54 -13.31
CA GLU A 371 -22.47 -22.14 -14.54
C GLU A 371 -23.67 -22.53 -15.44
N PRO A 372 -23.57 -22.34 -16.76
CA PRO A 372 -24.68 -22.64 -17.64
C PRO A 372 -24.89 -24.14 -17.87
N VAL A 373 -26.13 -24.51 -18.05
CA VAL A 373 -26.54 -25.78 -18.64
C VAL A 373 -26.71 -25.58 -20.14
N THR A 374 -26.19 -26.53 -20.93
CA THR A 374 -26.27 -26.50 -22.39
C THR A 374 -27.36 -27.45 -22.88
N ILE A 375 -28.33 -26.94 -23.64
CA ILE A 375 -29.36 -27.74 -24.28
C ILE A 375 -29.21 -27.61 -25.80
N THR A 376 -29.07 -28.75 -26.47
CA THR A 376 -29.10 -28.81 -27.94
C THR A 376 -30.53 -29.05 -28.39
N ILE A 377 -31.07 -28.16 -29.18
CA ILE A 377 -32.40 -28.28 -29.77
C ILE A 377 -32.31 -29.22 -30.99
N PRO A 378 -33.15 -30.29 -31.06
CA PRO A 378 -33.10 -31.19 -32.16
C PRO A 378 -33.41 -30.51 -33.52
N GLU A 379 -32.77 -30.97 -34.57
CA GLU A 379 -33.19 -30.57 -35.91
C GLU A 379 -34.61 -31.11 -36.22
N ARG A 380 -35.44 -30.32 -36.86
CA ARG A 380 -36.76 -30.73 -37.25
C ARG A 380 -36.68 -31.66 -38.46
N ARG A 381 -37.31 -32.84 -38.33
CA ARG A 381 -37.41 -33.79 -39.43
C ARG A 381 -38.14 -33.20 -40.61
N PRO A 382 -37.82 -33.58 -41.87
CA PRO A 382 -38.56 -33.15 -43.05
C PRO A 382 -40.02 -33.61 -42.97
N ALA A 383 -40.89 -32.91 -43.72
CA ALA A 383 -42.28 -33.31 -43.87
C ALA A 383 -42.40 -34.73 -44.46
N PRO A 384 -43.36 -35.55 -44.04
CA PRO A 384 -43.60 -36.84 -44.65
C PRO A 384 -43.97 -36.67 -46.12
N ASP A 385 -43.39 -37.55 -46.99
CA ASP A 385 -43.71 -37.58 -48.40
C ASP A 385 -44.94 -38.47 -48.60
N VAL A 386 -46.10 -37.81 -48.81
CA VAL A 386 -47.40 -38.49 -48.90
C VAL A 386 -48.04 -38.18 -50.26
N THR A 387 -48.79 -39.10 -50.82
CA THR A 387 -49.50 -38.96 -52.07
C THR A 387 -51.01 -39.25 -51.89
N VAL A 388 -51.85 -38.53 -52.70
CA VAL A 388 -53.28 -38.75 -52.73
C VAL A 388 -53.57 -39.77 -53.84
N ASP A 389 -54.23 -40.84 -53.50
CA ASP A 389 -54.86 -41.76 -54.46
C ASP A 389 -56.37 -41.40 -54.61
N ASN A 390 -56.68 -40.70 -55.62
CA ASN A 390 -58.04 -40.26 -55.93
C ASN A 390 -59.01 -41.43 -56.22
N ARG A 391 -58.48 -42.58 -56.63
CA ARG A 391 -59.30 -43.73 -56.93
C ARG A 391 -59.79 -44.46 -55.69
N THR A 392 -58.89 -44.61 -54.72
CA THR A 392 -59.19 -45.25 -53.44
C THR A 392 -59.60 -44.24 -52.38
N GLU A 393 -59.58 -42.96 -52.71
CA GLU A 393 -59.83 -41.84 -51.83
C GLU A 393 -58.99 -42.00 -50.52
N THR A 394 -57.67 -42.15 -50.67
CA THR A 394 -56.76 -42.33 -49.57
C THR A 394 -55.51 -41.48 -49.74
N ILE A 395 -54.85 -41.17 -48.63
CA ILE A 395 -53.46 -40.64 -48.54
C ILE A 395 -52.56 -41.75 -48.05
N GLN A 396 -51.42 -41.92 -48.70
CA GLN A 396 -50.39 -42.91 -48.28
C GLN A 396 -48.97 -42.52 -48.75
N PRO A 397 -47.93 -43.02 -48.15
CA PRO A 397 -47.96 -43.77 -46.88
C PRO A 397 -48.20 -42.86 -45.72
N THR A 398 -48.97 -43.31 -44.70
CA THR A 398 -49.29 -42.52 -43.49
C THR A 398 -48.97 -43.29 -42.19
N GLY A 399 -48.32 -44.42 -42.29
CA GLY A 399 -47.91 -45.17 -41.12
C GLY A 399 -47.00 -44.43 -40.19
N GLY A 400 -47.36 -44.28 -38.91
CA GLY A 400 -46.61 -43.54 -37.90
C GLY A 400 -46.70 -42.02 -38.03
N THR A 401 -47.73 -41.47 -38.75
CA THR A 401 -48.01 -40.06 -38.84
C THR A 401 -49.29 -39.69 -38.09
N GLU A 402 -49.46 -38.41 -37.84
CA GLU A 402 -50.70 -37.83 -37.35
C GLU A 402 -51.21 -36.76 -38.34
N TYR A 403 -52.50 -36.58 -38.36
CA TYR A 403 -53.12 -35.60 -39.28
C TYR A 403 -54.04 -34.63 -38.48
N SER A 404 -54.25 -33.47 -39.10
CA SER A 404 -55.15 -32.42 -38.60
C SER A 404 -56.01 -31.90 -39.74
N THR A 405 -57.29 -31.67 -39.46
CA THR A 405 -58.31 -31.06 -40.34
C THR A 405 -58.71 -29.67 -39.85
N ASP A 406 -58.17 -29.20 -38.72
CA ASP A 406 -58.58 -27.94 -38.10
C ASP A 406 -57.43 -26.88 -38.13
N GLY A 407 -56.51 -27.03 -39.08
CA GLY A 407 -55.38 -26.12 -39.23
C GLY A 407 -54.25 -26.31 -38.20
N GLY A 408 -54.10 -27.55 -37.69
CA GLY A 408 -53.04 -27.92 -36.75
C GLY A 408 -53.34 -27.67 -35.27
N LYS A 409 -54.61 -27.36 -34.95
CA LYS A 409 -55.01 -27.16 -33.55
C LYS A 409 -55.13 -28.49 -32.76
N THR A 410 -55.65 -29.50 -33.45
CA THR A 410 -55.69 -30.87 -32.92
C THR A 410 -55.10 -31.86 -33.91
N TRP A 411 -54.51 -32.92 -33.40
CA TRP A 411 -53.84 -33.95 -34.18
C TRP A 411 -54.39 -35.31 -33.79
N GLN A 412 -54.56 -36.19 -34.78
CA GLN A 412 -55.03 -37.54 -34.60
C GLN A 412 -54.11 -38.52 -35.32
N ASP A 413 -53.92 -39.70 -34.76
CA ASP A 413 -53.14 -40.75 -35.40
C ASP A 413 -53.74 -41.12 -36.78
N ALA A 414 -52.93 -41.13 -37.83
CA ALA A 414 -53.38 -41.49 -39.15
C ALA A 414 -53.41 -43.02 -39.28
N THR A 415 -54.47 -43.54 -39.95
CA THR A 415 -54.48 -44.92 -40.45
C THR A 415 -53.60 -45.02 -41.67
N ASP A 416 -53.09 -46.22 -42.01
CA ASP A 416 -52.28 -46.43 -43.23
C ASP A 416 -52.99 -47.43 -44.15
N PRO A 417 -53.61 -47.01 -45.27
CA PRO A 417 -53.72 -45.62 -45.74
C PRO A 417 -54.75 -44.81 -44.96
N LEU A 418 -54.59 -43.45 -44.93
CA LEU A 418 -55.62 -42.56 -44.38
C LEU A 418 -56.79 -42.34 -45.37
N LYS A 419 -58.00 -42.70 -44.96
CA LYS A 419 -59.23 -42.48 -45.78
C LYS A 419 -59.63 -41.03 -45.74
N ILE A 420 -59.90 -40.43 -46.94
CA ILE A 420 -60.23 -39.04 -47.11
C ILE A 420 -61.62 -38.83 -47.80
N SER A 421 -62.44 -39.90 -47.96
CA SER A 421 -63.69 -39.86 -48.62
C SER A 421 -64.68 -38.82 -48.07
N ASP A 422 -64.62 -38.56 -46.79
CA ASP A 422 -65.46 -37.62 -46.04
C ASP A 422 -64.82 -36.21 -45.89
N LEU A 423 -63.63 -36.02 -46.46
CA LEU A 423 -62.79 -34.78 -46.30
C LEU A 423 -62.58 -34.06 -47.66
N THR A 424 -63.45 -34.31 -48.61
CA THR A 424 -63.35 -33.71 -49.99
C THR A 424 -63.41 -32.16 -49.87
N GLY A 425 -62.49 -31.48 -50.58
CA GLY A 425 -62.35 -30.00 -50.52
C GLY A 425 -61.63 -29.45 -49.30
N GLU A 426 -61.27 -30.29 -48.34
CA GLU A 426 -60.57 -29.90 -47.10
C GLU A 426 -59.08 -29.87 -47.27
N THR A 427 -58.42 -29.07 -46.43
CA THR A 427 -56.97 -29.08 -46.30
C THR A 427 -56.58 -29.94 -45.13
N ILE A 428 -55.81 -30.98 -45.37
CA ILE A 428 -55.30 -31.91 -44.38
C ILE A 428 -53.81 -31.60 -44.14
N LEU A 429 -53.41 -31.39 -42.88
CA LEU A 429 -52.02 -31.30 -42.45
C LEU A 429 -51.58 -32.67 -41.94
N ILE A 430 -50.38 -33.10 -42.35
CA ILE A 430 -49.81 -34.40 -41.96
C ILE A 430 -48.40 -34.19 -41.49
N ARG A 431 -48.02 -34.78 -40.32
CA ARG A 431 -46.65 -34.76 -39.77
C ARG A 431 -46.33 -36.08 -39.07
N GLN A 432 -45.08 -36.35 -38.84
CA GLN A 432 -44.66 -37.35 -37.90
C GLN A 432 -44.78 -36.77 -36.46
N PRO A 433 -45.32 -37.48 -35.49
CA PRO A 433 -45.47 -36.99 -34.12
C PRO A 433 -44.13 -36.74 -33.45
N ALA A 434 -44.10 -35.88 -32.44
CA ALA A 434 -42.94 -35.70 -31.59
C ALA A 434 -42.66 -36.97 -30.80
N THR A 435 -41.38 -37.24 -30.52
CA THR A 435 -40.90 -38.29 -29.59
C THR A 435 -40.26 -37.64 -28.37
N ASP A 436 -39.76 -38.41 -27.46
CA ASP A 436 -39.04 -37.86 -26.30
C ASP A 436 -37.73 -37.13 -26.70
N ASP A 437 -37.16 -37.50 -27.85
CA ASP A 437 -35.88 -36.96 -28.33
C ASP A 437 -36.01 -36.04 -29.55
N GLU A 438 -37.17 -35.99 -30.24
CA GLU A 438 -37.33 -35.26 -31.50
C GLU A 438 -38.63 -34.47 -31.56
N PHE A 439 -38.57 -33.31 -32.13
CA PHE A 439 -39.76 -32.52 -32.45
C PHE A 439 -40.64 -33.22 -33.48
N ALA A 440 -41.94 -32.86 -33.55
CA ALA A 440 -42.75 -33.21 -34.66
C ALA A 440 -42.08 -32.75 -35.98
N SER A 441 -42.26 -33.52 -37.07
CA SER A 441 -41.68 -33.16 -38.34
C SER A 441 -42.27 -31.84 -38.90
N ALA A 442 -41.63 -31.32 -39.94
CA ALA A 442 -42.30 -30.33 -40.79
C ALA A 442 -43.63 -30.90 -41.34
N ILE A 443 -44.54 -30.03 -41.66
CA ILE A 443 -45.92 -30.39 -42.05
C ILE A 443 -46.02 -30.57 -43.56
N ALA A 444 -46.52 -31.72 -44.01
CA ALA A 444 -47.03 -31.91 -45.35
C ALA A 444 -48.46 -31.36 -45.42
N THR A 445 -48.73 -30.52 -46.37
CA THR A 445 -50.07 -29.95 -46.61
C THR A 445 -50.69 -30.62 -47.85
N VAL A 446 -51.83 -31.27 -47.67
CA VAL A 446 -52.58 -31.95 -48.74
C VAL A 446 -53.94 -31.29 -48.89
N ILE A 447 -54.24 -30.86 -50.08
CA ILE A 447 -55.56 -30.40 -50.43
C ILE A 447 -56.31 -31.60 -51.02
N VAL A 448 -57.39 -32.06 -50.40
CA VAL A 448 -58.19 -33.14 -50.87
C VAL A 448 -59.02 -32.58 -52.07
N PRO A 449 -58.92 -33.18 -53.27
CA PRO A 449 -59.67 -32.72 -54.37
C PRO A 449 -61.19 -32.75 -54.10
N GLU A 450 -61.93 -31.80 -54.64
CA GLU A 450 -63.35 -31.85 -54.66
C GLU A 450 -63.81 -32.97 -55.61
N ARG A 451 -64.88 -33.63 -55.31
CA ARG A 451 -65.48 -34.61 -56.22
C ARG A 451 -66.06 -33.84 -57.41
N PRO A 452 -65.86 -34.30 -58.66
CA PRO A 452 -66.50 -33.69 -59.76
C PRO A 452 -68.02 -33.87 -59.65
N ASP A 453 -68.74 -32.91 -60.20
CA ASP A 453 -70.18 -33.03 -60.29
C ASP A 453 -70.58 -34.31 -61.05
N GLY A 454 -71.64 -34.99 -60.56
CA GLY A 454 -72.17 -36.18 -61.22
C GLY A 454 -72.53 -35.90 -62.69
N PRO A 455 -72.35 -36.88 -63.60
CA PRO A 455 -72.71 -36.69 -65.00
C PRO A 455 -74.19 -36.33 -65.17
N VAL A 456 -74.46 -35.41 -66.03
CA VAL A 456 -75.86 -35.07 -66.42
C VAL A 456 -76.39 -36.14 -67.37
N LEU A 457 -77.30 -36.97 -66.91
CA LEU A 457 -77.83 -38.08 -67.64
C LEU A 457 -79.13 -37.64 -68.37
N VAL A 458 -79.27 -38.00 -69.69
CA VAL A 458 -80.47 -37.83 -70.44
C VAL A 458 -80.86 -39.19 -70.99
N LEU A 459 -82.09 -39.62 -70.66
CA LEU A 459 -82.71 -40.84 -71.19
C LEU A 459 -83.38 -40.57 -72.53
N ASP A 460 -82.93 -41.23 -73.58
CA ASP A 460 -83.61 -41.32 -74.87
C ASP A 460 -84.54 -42.53 -74.81
N THR A 461 -85.83 -42.27 -74.58
CA THR A 461 -86.87 -43.28 -74.51
C THR A 461 -87.30 -43.84 -75.87
N GLU A 462 -86.89 -43.20 -76.99
CA GLU A 462 -87.16 -43.69 -78.30
C GLU A 462 -86.14 -44.74 -78.80
N ASN A 463 -84.88 -44.51 -78.42
CA ASN A 463 -83.75 -45.40 -78.67
C ASN A 463 -83.38 -46.31 -77.49
N GLU A 464 -84.03 -46.19 -76.36
CA GLU A 464 -83.77 -46.89 -75.09
C GLU A 464 -82.30 -46.81 -74.64
N THR A 465 -81.74 -45.57 -74.67
CA THR A 465 -80.34 -45.31 -74.31
C THR A 465 -80.24 -44.17 -73.35
N VAL A 466 -79.14 -44.16 -72.51
CA VAL A 466 -78.72 -43.05 -71.70
C VAL A 466 -77.41 -42.48 -72.24
N ASN A 467 -77.32 -41.14 -72.32
CA ASN A 467 -76.20 -40.42 -72.86
C ASN A 467 -74.94 -40.56 -71.91
N THR A 468 -74.30 -41.63 -71.99
CA THR A 468 -73.03 -41.85 -71.29
C THR A 468 -71.85 -41.63 -72.24
N THR A 469 -70.67 -41.40 -71.72
CA THR A 469 -69.36 -41.38 -72.38
C THR A 469 -68.45 -42.47 -71.90
N THR A 470 -67.42 -42.81 -72.63
CA THR A 470 -66.51 -43.93 -72.38
C THR A 470 -65.64 -43.65 -71.13
N ASP A 471 -65.63 -42.47 -70.57
CA ASP A 471 -64.96 -42.04 -69.30
C ASP A 471 -65.94 -42.17 -68.11
N MET A 472 -67.13 -42.77 -68.28
CA MET A 472 -68.10 -43.02 -67.25
C MET A 472 -68.14 -44.53 -66.84
N GLU A 473 -68.67 -44.78 -65.68
CA GLU A 473 -69.01 -46.12 -65.19
C GLU A 473 -70.50 -46.11 -64.78
N TYR A 474 -71.11 -47.25 -64.94
CA TYR A 474 -72.49 -47.44 -64.48
C TYR A 474 -72.61 -48.64 -63.52
N SER A 475 -73.58 -48.59 -62.63
CA SER A 475 -73.94 -49.64 -61.72
C SER A 475 -75.45 -49.89 -61.86
N THR A 476 -75.87 -51.17 -61.77
CA THR A 476 -77.24 -51.65 -61.72
C THR A 476 -77.59 -52.32 -60.40
N ASP A 477 -76.67 -52.31 -59.44
CA ASP A 477 -76.77 -53.00 -58.14
C ASP A 477 -76.63 -52.04 -56.93
N GLY A 478 -76.94 -50.76 -57.19
CA GLY A 478 -76.88 -49.73 -56.15
C GLY A 478 -75.49 -49.30 -55.77
N GLY A 479 -74.51 -49.39 -56.75
CA GLY A 479 -73.14 -48.93 -56.57
C GLY A 479 -72.18 -49.99 -55.97
N ASN A 480 -72.63 -51.25 -55.86
CA ASN A 480 -71.77 -52.35 -55.34
C ASN A 480 -70.76 -52.79 -56.38
N THR A 481 -71.19 -52.87 -57.69
CA THR A 481 -70.30 -53.13 -58.78
C THR A 481 -70.45 -52.02 -59.86
N TRP A 482 -69.33 -51.65 -60.51
CA TRP A 482 -69.26 -50.62 -61.53
C TRP A 482 -68.67 -51.20 -62.81
N ASN A 483 -69.36 -50.96 -63.93
CA ASN A 483 -68.94 -51.36 -65.24
C ASN A 483 -68.62 -50.16 -66.09
N PRO A 484 -67.63 -50.19 -67.00
CA PRO A 484 -67.43 -49.11 -67.94
C PRO A 484 -68.66 -48.87 -68.74
N ALA A 485 -69.08 -47.61 -68.86
CA ALA A 485 -70.26 -47.25 -69.63
C ALA A 485 -69.91 -47.21 -71.15
N PRO A 486 -70.72 -47.87 -72.02
CA PRO A 486 -70.62 -47.65 -73.44
C PRO A 486 -71.20 -46.25 -73.81
N GLU A 487 -70.93 -45.75 -75.01
CA GLU A 487 -71.38 -44.45 -75.48
C GLU A 487 -72.28 -44.64 -76.71
N PRO A 488 -73.63 -44.50 -76.62
CA PRO A 488 -74.43 -44.37 -75.37
C PRO A 488 -74.63 -45.70 -74.67
N LEU A 489 -75.07 -45.72 -73.39
CA LEU A 489 -75.45 -46.92 -72.64
C LEU A 489 -76.84 -47.37 -73.12
N ASP A 490 -76.90 -48.59 -73.73
CA ASP A 490 -78.14 -49.27 -74.01
C ASP A 490 -78.81 -49.75 -72.68
N VAL A 491 -80.07 -49.36 -72.47
CA VAL A 491 -80.84 -49.68 -71.29
C VAL A 491 -82.10 -50.49 -71.58
N SER A 492 -82.24 -51.00 -72.83
CA SER A 492 -83.42 -51.74 -73.31
C SER A 492 -83.75 -52.96 -72.43
N ASP A 493 -82.72 -53.67 -71.92
CA ASP A 493 -82.91 -54.80 -70.99
C ASP A 493 -82.96 -54.45 -69.48
N LEU A 494 -82.87 -53.12 -69.18
CA LEU A 494 -82.83 -52.62 -67.79
C LEU A 494 -84.13 -51.89 -67.36
N ALA A 495 -85.19 -52.13 -68.10
CA ALA A 495 -86.50 -51.53 -67.84
C ALA A 495 -86.98 -51.79 -66.40
N GLY A 496 -87.23 -50.68 -65.66
CA GLY A 496 -87.63 -50.77 -64.26
C GLY A 496 -86.46 -50.93 -63.25
N THR A 497 -85.18 -50.87 -63.73
CA THR A 497 -83.97 -50.89 -62.89
C THR A 497 -83.50 -49.48 -62.70
N GLU A 498 -83.09 -49.21 -61.43
CA GLU A 498 -82.32 -47.98 -61.07
C GLU A 498 -80.86 -48.14 -61.55
N ILE A 499 -80.38 -47.20 -62.32
CA ILE A 499 -78.94 -47.15 -62.69
C ILE A 499 -78.27 -45.96 -62.05
N GLN A 500 -77.08 -46.17 -61.59
CA GLN A 500 -76.19 -45.08 -61.11
C GLN A 500 -75.06 -44.95 -62.16
N VAL A 501 -74.73 -43.72 -62.49
CA VAL A 501 -73.61 -43.40 -63.38
C VAL A 501 -72.70 -42.42 -62.69
N ARG A 502 -71.40 -42.61 -62.83
CA ARG A 502 -70.36 -41.72 -62.24
C ARG A 502 -69.15 -41.55 -63.21
N TYR A 503 -68.34 -40.54 -62.90
CA TYR A 503 -66.97 -40.56 -63.38
C TYR A 503 -66.17 -41.45 -62.42
N PRO A 504 -65.23 -42.30 -62.85
CA PRO A 504 -64.44 -43.25 -62.04
C PRO A 504 -63.37 -42.53 -61.25
#